data_8ed99b520785931483a9baffa15e5618
#
_entry.id   8ed99b520785931483a9baffa15e5618
#
_cell.length_a   1.000
_cell.length_b   1.000
_cell.length_c   1.000
_cell.angle_alpha   90.00
_cell.angle_beta   90.00
_cell.angle_gamma   90.00
#
_symmetry.space_group_name_H-M   'P 1'
#
loop_
_entity.id
_entity.type
_entity.pdbx_description
1 polymer ?
#
loop_
_entity_poly.entity_id
_entity_poly.type
_entity_poly.pdbx_seq_one_letter_code
_entity_poly.pdbx_strand_id
1 'polypeptide(L)'
;MRRAAVASVALLATVTLLTGCQKEEAEKLVAPLVADAQETPEAKKAEEKKSPLIPEIDDNLSIEEGARIAVVSKCKKGEFWDKVKEGMEAAVKDVNEAYGFKKDKQITMTFEGPDNEEDVESQINTLDAVIAENPSVVCLSAGDMDSCQAQLEAAKENGIPVIAFDSNVSDTKLVRAFRGTDNTQIGKYAAYKLGSAIGKMGNVAIFSAQEKTQSSQERVKGFLDNIANYTDIKVVETVYSDQVDDMKEAMKEVLDKYPALDGVFCTNANVSEMF
;
A
#
# COMPACT_ATOMS: atom_id res chain seq x y z
N MET A 1 -22.73 -27.63 6.54
CA MET A 1 -21.97 -26.38 6.84
C MET A 1 -21.09 -26.09 5.63
N ARG A 2 -21.49 -25.14 4.79
CA ARG A 2 -20.65 -24.63 3.68
C ARG A 2 -19.67 -23.66 4.30
N ARG A 3 -18.38 -23.88 4.13
CA ARG A 3 -17.33 -22.98 4.62
C ARG A 3 -17.23 -21.80 3.64
N ALA A 4 -17.30 -20.59 4.16
CA ALA A 4 -17.04 -19.38 3.40
C ALA A 4 -15.63 -19.38 2.81
N ALA A 5 -15.48 -19.03 1.54
CA ALA A 5 -14.19 -18.89 0.90
C ALA A 5 -13.63 -17.50 1.24
N VAL A 6 -12.51 -17.48 1.96
CA VAL A 6 -11.79 -16.25 2.28
C VAL A 6 -10.73 -16.03 1.20
N ALA A 7 -10.85 -14.97 0.44
CA ALA A 7 -9.83 -14.53 -0.47
C ALA A 7 -9.17 -13.27 0.09
N SER A 8 -8.12 -13.45 0.89
CA SER A 8 -7.26 -12.35 1.31
C SER A 8 -6.29 -12.04 0.17
N VAL A 9 -6.36 -10.84 -0.40
CA VAL A 9 -5.35 -10.36 -1.34
C VAL A 9 -4.33 -9.55 -0.54
N ALA A 10 -3.58 -10.25 0.31
CA ALA A 10 -2.26 -9.78 0.69
C ALA A 10 -1.30 -10.17 -0.45
N LEU A 11 -0.36 -9.33 -0.79
CA LEU A 11 0.65 -9.59 -1.83
C LEU A 11 1.70 -10.65 -1.37
N LEU A 12 1.23 -11.65 -0.63
CA LEU A 12 1.90 -12.93 -0.36
C LEU A 12 0.82 -13.99 -0.47
N ALA A 13 0.73 -14.59 -1.66
CA ALA A 13 -0.23 -15.63 -1.93
C ALA A 13 0.14 -16.92 -1.19
N THR A 14 -0.56 -17.19 -0.11
CA THR A 14 -0.75 -18.58 0.33
C THR A 14 -2.22 -18.94 0.15
N VAL A 15 -2.54 -19.51 -1.00
CA VAL A 15 -3.86 -20.10 -1.25
C VAL A 15 -3.91 -21.46 -0.60
N THR A 16 -4.58 -21.56 0.54
CA THR A 16 -4.98 -22.87 1.10
C THR A 16 -6.36 -23.23 0.55
N LEU A 17 -6.39 -23.98 -0.54
CA LEU A 17 -7.60 -24.61 -1.08
C LEU A 17 -7.84 -25.94 -0.36
N LEU A 18 -8.89 -26.00 0.44
CA LEU A 18 -9.48 -27.24 0.92
C LEU A 18 -10.78 -27.50 0.15
N THR A 19 -10.71 -28.24 -0.94
CA THR A 19 -11.61 -29.35 -1.35
C THR A 19 -11.21 -29.79 -2.76
N GLY A 20 -11.07 -31.09 -2.96
CA GLY A 20 -10.61 -31.70 -4.18
C GLY A 20 -11.53 -31.48 -5.37
N CYS A 21 -10.95 -31.49 -6.54
CA CYS A 21 -11.43 -31.58 -7.93
C CYS A 21 -11.27 -30.36 -8.83
N GLN A 22 -10.60 -29.27 -8.44
CA GLN A 22 -10.27 -28.18 -9.40
C GLN A 22 -8.83 -27.66 -9.29
N LYS A 23 -7.91 -28.50 -8.80
CA LYS A 23 -6.51 -28.11 -8.58
C LYS A 23 -5.75 -27.81 -9.88
N GLU A 24 -6.07 -28.50 -10.95
CA GLU A 24 -5.32 -28.44 -12.21
C GLU A 24 -5.60 -27.18 -13.06
N GLU A 25 -6.81 -26.62 -12.98
CA GLU A 25 -7.13 -25.37 -13.72
C GLU A 25 -6.68 -24.10 -12.98
N ALA A 26 -6.73 -24.11 -11.62
CA ALA A 26 -6.23 -23.03 -10.82
C ALA A 26 -4.69 -22.91 -10.90
N GLU A 27 -3.97 -24.02 -10.94
CA GLU A 27 -2.51 -24.04 -11.14
C GLU A 27 -2.08 -23.52 -12.51
N LYS A 28 -2.86 -23.77 -13.56
CA LYS A 28 -2.58 -23.25 -14.92
C LYS A 28 -2.82 -21.75 -15.08
N LEU A 29 -3.71 -21.15 -14.28
CA LEU A 29 -3.99 -19.71 -14.30
C LEU A 29 -3.04 -18.90 -13.38
N VAL A 30 -2.46 -19.54 -12.39
CA VAL A 30 -1.55 -18.90 -11.41
C VAL A 30 -0.08 -19.12 -11.79
N ALA A 31 0.23 -20.19 -12.53
CA ALA A 31 1.60 -20.53 -12.92
C ALA A 31 2.40 -19.39 -13.60
N PRO A 32 1.82 -18.52 -14.45
CA PRO A 32 2.56 -17.41 -15.02
C PRO A 32 2.85 -16.26 -14.04
N LEU A 33 2.07 -16.16 -12.95
CA LEU A 33 2.20 -15.07 -11.95
C LEU A 33 3.09 -15.47 -10.77
N VAL A 34 3.23 -16.79 -10.51
CA VAL A 34 4.05 -17.34 -9.43
C VAL A 34 5.42 -17.80 -9.94
N ALA A 35 5.56 -18.05 -11.24
CA ALA A 35 6.84 -18.43 -11.84
C ALA A 35 7.92 -17.36 -11.71
N ASP A 36 7.54 -16.08 -11.56
CA ASP A 36 8.48 -14.99 -11.27
C ASP A 36 8.84 -14.86 -9.78
N ALA A 37 8.20 -15.60 -8.89
CA ALA A 37 8.41 -15.51 -7.44
C ALA A 37 9.11 -16.76 -6.83
N GLN A 38 9.38 -17.80 -7.60
CA GLN A 38 10.14 -18.96 -7.11
C GLN A 38 11.60 -18.86 -7.54
N GLU A 39 12.49 -18.63 -6.57
CA GLU A 39 13.94 -18.77 -6.76
C GLU A 39 14.28 -20.20 -7.21
N THR A 40 14.53 -20.37 -8.49
CA THR A 40 15.14 -21.62 -8.98
C THR A 40 16.64 -21.60 -8.68
N PRO A 41 17.30 -22.78 -8.50
CA PRO A 41 18.74 -22.86 -8.24
C PRO A 41 19.62 -22.22 -9.35
N GLU A 42 19.09 -21.95 -10.52
CA GLU A 42 19.74 -21.24 -11.60
C GLU A 42 19.74 -19.71 -11.43
N ALA A 43 18.81 -19.15 -10.65
CA ALA A 43 18.75 -17.73 -10.36
C ALA A 43 19.96 -17.21 -9.55
N LYS A 44 20.70 -18.10 -8.87
CA LYS A 44 21.93 -17.75 -8.11
C LYS A 44 23.15 -17.49 -8.95
N LYS A 45 23.08 -17.61 -10.27
CA LYS A 45 24.18 -17.34 -11.23
C LYS A 45 23.84 -16.30 -12.31
N ALA A 46 22.63 -15.76 -12.30
CA ALA A 46 22.36 -14.57 -13.11
C ALA A 46 22.97 -13.38 -12.38
N GLU A 47 23.89 -12.67 -13.03
CA GLU A 47 24.24 -11.29 -12.67
C GLU A 47 22.95 -10.56 -12.30
N GLU A 48 22.98 -9.78 -11.20
CA GLU A 48 21.88 -8.92 -10.78
C GLU A 48 21.42 -8.06 -11.96
N LYS A 49 20.49 -8.60 -12.75
CA LYS A 49 19.78 -7.77 -13.72
C LYS A 49 18.95 -6.81 -12.89
N LYS A 50 19.38 -5.54 -12.87
CA LYS A 50 18.63 -4.43 -12.29
C LYS A 50 17.16 -4.60 -12.69
N SER A 51 16.27 -4.58 -11.73
CA SER A 51 14.84 -4.69 -11.99
C SER A 51 14.44 -3.63 -13.03
N PRO A 52 13.70 -3.96 -14.10
CA PRO A 52 13.26 -2.97 -15.09
C PRO A 52 12.35 -1.89 -14.49
N LEU A 53 11.90 -2.06 -13.26
CA LEU A 53 11.10 -1.09 -12.51
C LEU A 53 11.94 -0.08 -11.73
N ILE A 54 13.25 -0.32 -11.56
CA ILE A 54 14.17 0.63 -10.91
C ILE A 54 14.79 1.46 -12.03
N PRO A 55 14.49 2.76 -12.14
CA PRO A 55 15.12 3.62 -13.14
C PRO A 55 16.63 3.66 -12.89
N GLU A 56 17.42 3.69 -13.94
CA GLU A 56 18.85 3.95 -13.82
C GLU A 56 19.06 5.35 -13.21
N ILE A 57 20.04 5.45 -12.32
CA ILE A 57 20.42 6.73 -11.75
C ILE A 57 21.09 7.53 -12.86
N ASP A 58 20.50 8.68 -13.21
CA ASP A 58 21.11 9.63 -14.14
C ASP A 58 22.13 10.49 -13.38
N ASP A 59 23.39 10.11 -13.48
CA ASP A 59 24.52 10.81 -12.85
C ASP A 59 24.86 12.16 -13.50
N ASN A 60 24.17 12.52 -14.58
CA ASN A 60 24.28 13.87 -15.18
C ASN A 60 23.35 14.89 -14.51
N LEU A 61 22.41 14.45 -13.66
CA LEU A 61 21.58 15.37 -12.90
C LEU A 61 22.39 16.03 -11.78
N SER A 62 22.22 17.34 -11.61
CA SER A 62 22.81 18.05 -10.48
C SER A 62 22.04 17.72 -9.20
N ILE A 63 22.69 17.08 -8.25
CA ILE A 63 22.16 16.79 -6.92
C ILE A 63 22.97 17.57 -5.88
N GLU A 64 22.27 18.18 -4.92
CA GLU A 64 22.90 18.92 -3.83
C GLU A 64 23.63 17.98 -2.88
N GLU A 65 24.92 18.25 -2.66
CA GLU A 65 25.75 17.51 -1.69
C GLU A 65 25.22 17.74 -0.27
N GLY A 66 25.13 16.68 0.52
CA GLY A 66 24.64 16.74 1.90
C GLY A 66 23.12 16.96 2.04
N ALA A 67 22.39 16.82 0.93
CA ALA A 67 20.93 16.94 0.94
C ALA A 67 20.28 16.01 1.98
N ARG A 68 19.26 16.50 2.67
CA ARG A 68 18.51 15.73 3.65
C ARG A 68 17.10 15.41 3.14
N ILE A 69 16.81 14.13 3.03
CA ILE A 69 15.48 13.60 2.70
C ILE A 69 14.77 13.28 4.02
N ALA A 70 13.62 13.89 4.25
CA ALA A 70 12.79 13.57 5.40
C ALA A 70 11.55 12.80 4.95
N VAL A 71 11.40 11.56 5.40
CA VAL A 71 10.26 10.71 5.09
C VAL A 71 9.30 10.69 6.26
N VAL A 72 8.05 11.05 5.99
CA VAL A 72 6.93 10.94 6.93
C VAL A 72 5.92 9.94 6.38
N SER A 73 5.88 8.76 7.00
CA SER A 73 5.00 7.66 6.63
C SER A 73 3.70 7.65 7.44
N LYS A 74 2.70 6.88 7.01
CA LYS A 74 1.48 6.64 7.80
C LYS A 74 1.77 5.85 9.08
N CYS A 75 2.81 5.02 9.05
CA CYS A 75 3.28 4.27 10.20
C CYS A 75 4.77 3.99 10.05
N LYS A 76 5.51 3.98 11.15
CA LYS A 76 6.95 3.66 11.15
C LYS A 76 7.26 2.21 11.50
N LYS A 77 6.22 1.37 11.69
CA LYS A 77 6.32 -0.03 12.13
C LYS A 77 5.53 -0.96 11.21
N GLY A 78 5.95 -2.22 11.19
CA GLY A 78 5.29 -3.30 10.47
C GLY A 78 5.99 -3.69 9.18
N GLU A 79 5.79 -4.92 8.76
CA GLU A 79 6.54 -5.54 7.65
C GLU A 79 6.50 -4.71 6.36
N PHE A 80 5.35 -4.14 6.03
CA PHE A 80 5.21 -3.29 4.85
C PHE A 80 6.09 -2.03 4.94
N TRP A 81 6.00 -1.29 6.07
CA TRP A 81 6.76 -0.05 6.26
C TRP A 81 8.24 -0.29 6.43
N ASP A 82 8.64 -1.42 7.03
CA ASP A 82 10.04 -1.84 7.11
C ASP A 82 10.61 -2.07 5.70
N LYS A 83 9.86 -2.72 4.80
CA LYS A 83 10.28 -2.91 3.40
C LYS A 83 10.32 -1.62 2.60
N VAL A 84 9.40 -0.70 2.82
CA VAL A 84 9.44 0.64 2.22
C VAL A 84 10.70 1.38 2.66
N LYS A 85 10.98 1.39 3.96
CA LYS A 85 12.19 2.00 4.53
C LYS A 85 13.46 1.39 3.96
N GLU A 86 13.59 0.07 3.97
CA GLU A 86 14.75 -0.65 3.38
C GLU A 86 14.97 -0.25 1.91
N GLY A 87 13.90 -0.16 1.11
CA GLY A 87 13.98 0.24 -0.29
C GLY A 87 14.45 1.69 -0.47
N MET A 88 13.96 2.61 0.36
CA MET A 88 14.38 4.01 0.33
C MET A 88 15.84 4.18 0.79
N GLU A 89 16.26 3.48 1.84
CA GLU A 89 17.66 3.47 2.32
C GLU A 89 18.61 2.93 1.24
N ALA A 90 18.21 1.86 0.54
CA ALA A 90 18.98 1.32 -0.58
C ALA A 90 19.11 2.34 -1.71
N ALA A 91 18.02 3.03 -2.07
CA ALA A 91 18.05 4.06 -3.11
C ALA A 91 18.97 5.23 -2.74
N VAL A 92 18.94 5.71 -1.50
CA VAL A 92 19.84 6.76 -1.00
C VAL A 92 21.31 6.31 -1.07
N LYS A 93 21.58 5.06 -0.69
CA LYS A 93 22.90 4.47 -0.79
C LYS A 93 23.38 4.44 -2.24
N ASP A 94 22.56 3.95 -3.16
CA ASP A 94 22.90 3.84 -4.58
C ASP A 94 23.18 5.22 -5.20
N VAL A 95 22.41 6.26 -4.84
CA VAL A 95 22.66 7.63 -5.27
C VAL A 95 23.99 8.14 -4.71
N ASN A 96 24.26 7.96 -3.41
CA ASN A 96 25.54 8.37 -2.82
C ASN A 96 26.74 7.69 -3.49
N GLU A 97 26.61 6.41 -3.87
CA GLU A 97 27.65 5.66 -4.58
C GLU A 97 27.83 6.19 -6.01
N ALA A 98 26.76 6.40 -6.76
CA ALA A 98 26.80 6.88 -8.14
C ALA A 98 27.44 8.27 -8.27
N TYR A 99 27.12 9.17 -7.33
CA TYR A 99 27.69 10.52 -7.30
C TYR A 99 29.04 10.61 -6.55
N GLY A 100 29.50 9.53 -5.93
CA GLY A 100 30.74 9.51 -5.16
C GLY A 100 30.69 10.35 -3.88
N PHE A 101 29.52 10.63 -3.34
CA PHE A 101 29.33 11.41 -2.13
C PHE A 101 29.86 10.65 -0.90
N LYS A 102 30.64 11.33 -0.05
CA LYS A 102 31.27 10.73 1.14
C LYS A 102 31.21 11.67 2.32
N LYS A 103 31.10 11.10 3.54
CA LYS A 103 31.07 11.83 4.81
C LYS A 103 29.92 12.85 4.86
N ASP A 104 30.25 14.11 5.15
CA ASP A 104 29.35 15.26 5.23
C ASP A 104 28.66 15.65 3.94
N LYS A 105 29.14 15.12 2.80
CA LYS A 105 28.53 15.31 1.47
C LYS A 105 27.48 14.28 1.13
N GLN A 106 27.35 13.21 1.92
CA GLN A 106 26.36 12.19 1.66
C GLN A 106 24.94 12.74 1.81
N ILE A 107 24.06 12.33 0.89
CA ILE A 107 22.62 12.44 1.10
C ILE A 107 22.25 11.59 2.29
N THR A 108 21.46 12.15 3.18
CA THR A 108 20.93 11.46 4.36
C THR A 108 19.41 11.34 4.29
N MET A 109 18.85 10.36 5.01
CA MET A 109 17.42 10.16 5.08
C MET A 109 17.00 9.90 6.52
N THR A 110 15.90 10.52 6.96
CA THR A 110 15.14 10.11 8.15
C THR A 110 13.85 9.42 7.72
N PHE A 111 13.37 8.48 8.54
CA PHE A 111 12.10 7.79 8.30
C PHE A 111 11.29 7.84 9.59
N GLU A 112 10.25 8.63 9.58
CA GLU A 112 9.44 9.00 10.75
C GLU A 112 7.95 8.76 10.47
N GLY A 113 7.16 8.78 11.53
CA GLY A 113 5.72 8.59 11.46
C GLY A 113 5.16 8.08 12.79
N PRO A 114 3.84 7.95 12.89
CA PRO A 114 3.19 7.39 14.07
C PRO A 114 3.48 5.88 14.24
N ASP A 115 3.14 5.37 15.40
CA ASP A 115 3.21 3.94 15.71
C ASP A 115 1.97 3.16 15.17
N ASN A 116 0.91 3.88 14.79
CA ASN A 116 -0.34 3.35 14.25
C ASN A 116 -0.76 4.20 13.06
N GLU A 117 -1.20 3.57 11.96
CA GLU A 117 -1.68 4.24 10.74
C GLU A 117 -2.90 5.14 10.97
N GLU A 118 -3.65 4.91 12.04
CA GLU A 118 -4.85 5.69 12.39
C GLU A 118 -4.53 6.95 13.20
N ASP A 119 -3.30 7.11 13.68
CA ASP A 119 -2.87 8.27 14.46
C ASP A 119 -2.45 9.44 13.55
N VAL A 120 -3.45 10.03 12.91
CA VAL A 120 -3.25 11.16 11.99
C VAL A 120 -2.70 12.39 12.71
N GLU A 121 -3.08 12.62 13.97
CA GLU A 121 -2.57 13.74 14.76
C GLU A 121 -1.06 13.63 14.98
N SER A 122 -0.56 12.46 15.36
CA SER A 122 0.88 12.23 15.45
C SER A 122 1.61 12.39 14.14
N GLN A 123 0.97 12.03 13.00
CA GLN A 123 1.56 12.28 11.68
C GLN A 123 1.68 13.78 11.38
N ILE A 124 0.64 14.57 11.67
CA ILE A 124 0.64 16.02 11.49
C ILE A 124 1.76 16.66 12.33
N ASN A 125 1.84 16.29 13.61
CA ASN A 125 2.88 16.81 14.53
C ASN A 125 4.30 16.44 14.05
N THR A 126 4.48 15.21 13.53
CA THR A 126 5.75 14.78 12.95
C THR A 126 6.10 15.61 11.71
N LEU A 127 5.12 15.87 10.85
CA LEU A 127 5.31 16.67 9.64
C LEU A 127 5.67 18.13 9.97
N ASP A 128 5.02 18.73 10.96
CA ASP A 128 5.38 20.07 11.47
C ASP A 128 6.83 20.13 11.97
N ALA A 129 7.25 19.16 12.78
CA ALA A 129 8.62 19.07 13.30
C ALA A 129 9.64 18.93 12.17
N VAL A 130 9.35 18.05 11.20
CA VAL A 130 10.23 17.79 10.04
C VAL A 130 10.38 19.03 9.16
N ILE A 131 9.29 19.75 8.87
CA ILE A 131 9.32 20.99 8.07
C ILE A 131 10.12 22.09 8.79
N ALA A 132 9.97 22.20 10.11
CA ALA A 132 10.73 23.16 10.92
C ALA A 132 12.25 22.95 10.87
N GLU A 133 12.70 21.73 10.61
CA GLU A 133 14.11 21.40 10.42
C GLU A 133 14.65 21.74 9.03
N ASN A 134 13.81 22.24 8.13
CA ASN A 134 14.15 22.67 6.78
C ASN A 134 14.91 21.60 5.94
N PRO A 135 14.33 20.44 5.67
CA PRO A 135 14.96 19.41 4.82
C PRO A 135 15.01 19.84 3.36
N SER A 136 15.88 19.21 2.57
CA SER A 136 15.96 19.43 1.12
C SER A 136 14.71 18.94 0.37
N VAL A 137 14.04 17.92 0.91
CA VAL A 137 12.78 17.37 0.40
C VAL A 137 12.04 16.61 1.50
N VAL A 138 10.71 16.68 1.46
CA VAL A 138 9.83 15.83 2.27
C VAL A 138 9.19 14.78 1.38
N CYS A 139 9.26 13.50 1.80
CA CYS A 139 8.49 12.42 1.23
C CYS A 139 7.33 12.09 2.18
N LEU A 140 6.08 12.21 1.74
CA LEU A 140 4.90 12.02 2.57
C LEU A 140 4.01 10.90 2.04
N SER A 141 3.62 9.97 2.92
CA SER A 141 2.49 9.07 2.69
C SER A 141 1.34 9.49 3.61
N ALA A 142 0.33 10.16 3.08
CA ALA A 142 -0.73 10.75 3.89
C ALA A 142 -1.67 9.70 4.51
N GLY A 143 -1.85 9.75 5.83
CA GLY A 143 -2.82 8.93 6.55
C GLY A 143 -4.26 9.41 6.34
N ASP A 144 -4.44 10.69 6.10
CA ASP A 144 -5.69 11.35 5.72
C ASP A 144 -5.36 12.35 4.60
N MET A 145 -6.16 12.32 3.52
CA MET A 145 -5.90 13.10 2.31
C MET A 145 -5.97 14.62 2.53
N ASP A 146 -6.71 15.08 3.52
CA ASP A 146 -7.01 16.50 3.75
C ASP A 146 -6.28 17.08 4.97
N SER A 147 -5.95 16.25 5.95
CA SER A 147 -5.49 16.69 7.28
C SER A 147 -4.13 17.41 7.29
N CYS A 148 -3.27 17.17 6.29
CA CYS A 148 -1.93 17.76 6.21
C CYS A 148 -1.86 19.05 5.36
N GLN A 149 -2.97 19.63 4.97
CA GLN A 149 -2.97 20.77 4.03
C GLN A 149 -2.14 21.96 4.54
N ALA A 150 -2.31 22.36 5.80
CA ALA A 150 -1.59 23.50 6.39
C ALA A 150 -0.07 23.28 6.39
N GLN A 151 0.38 22.05 6.70
CA GLN A 151 1.79 21.66 6.68
C GLN A 151 2.36 21.68 5.27
N LEU A 152 1.60 21.23 4.28
CA LEU A 152 2.00 21.27 2.88
C LEU A 152 2.11 22.70 2.35
N GLU A 153 1.20 23.59 2.75
CA GLU A 153 1.27 25.02 2.45
C GLU A 153 2.51 25.63 3.10
N ALA A 154 2.80 25.34 4.36
CA ALA A 154 4.02 25.80 5.05
C ALA A 154 5.30 25.26 4.38
N ALA A 155 5.35 24.00 3.97
CA ALA A 155 6.47 23.45 3.20
C ALA A 155 6.68 24.23 1.90
N LYS A 156 5.60 24.50 1.17
CA LYS A 156 5.65 25.27 -0.07
C LYS A 156 6.13 26.72 0.14
N GLU A 157 5.67 27.39 1.20
CA GLU A 157 6.13 28.76 1.56
C GLU A 157 7.61 28.78 1.93
N ASN A 158 8.12 27.75 2.58
CA ASN A 158 9.52 27.57 2.92
C ASN A 158 10.37 27.07 1.73
N GLY A 159 9.77 26.82 0.57
CA GLY A 159 10.48 26.32 -0.62
C GLY A 159 10.86 24.85 -0.54
N ILE A 160 10.32 24.08 0.42
CA ILE A 160 10.59 22.66 0.61
C ILE A 160 9.69 21.85 -0.35
N PRO A 161 10.23 21.15 -1.35
CA PRO A 161 9.44 20.30 -2.21
C PRO A 161 8.90 19.08 -1.47
N VAL A 162 7.64 18.71 -1.75
CA VAL A 162 7.02 17.50 -1.21
C VAL A 162 6.79 16.50 -2.33
N ILE A 163 7.16 15.25 -2.09
CA ILE A 163 6.87 14.09 -2.94
C ILE A 163 5.92 13.19 -2.16
N ALA A 164 4.73 12.96 -2.69
CA ALA A 164 3.82 11.99 -2.09
C ALA A 164 4.15 10.56 -2.55
N PHE A 165 4.03 9.59 -1.67
CA PHE A 165 4.20 8.18 -2.00
C PHE A 165 3.14 7.32 -1.30
N ASP A 166 2.87 6.12 -1.82
CA ASP A 166 1.86 5.17 -1.33
C ASP A 166 0.43 5.73 -1.33
N SER A 167 0.18 6.79 -0.55
CA SER A 167 -1.10 7.53 -0.51
C SER A 167 -0.87 9.03 -0.71
N ASN A 168 -1.63 9.61 -1.62
CA ASN A 168 -1.54 11.01 -1.98
C ASN A 168 -2.43 11.89 -1.08
N VAL A 169 -2.38 13.19 -1.30
CA VAL A 169 -3.21 14.22 -0.69
C VAL A 169 -4.26 14.73 -1.67
N SER A 170 -5.34 15.35 -1.18
CA SER A 170 -6.42 15.89 -2.02
C SER A 170 -5.95 17.02 -2.89
N ASP A 171 -5.22 18.01 -2.36
CA ASP A 171 -4.63 19.08 -3.17
C ASP A 171 -3.27 18.69 -3.75
N THR A 172 -3.31 18.01 -4.89
CA THR A 172 -2.11 17.57 -5.61
C THR A 172 -1.21 18.70 -6.11
N LYS A 173 -1.65 19.99 -6.05
CA LYS A 173 -0.81 21.13 -6.41
C LYS A 173 0.23 21.46 -5.32
N LEU A 174 0.06 20.89 -4.13
CA LEU A 174 1.00 21.04 -3.01
C LEU A 174 2.13 20.01 -3.06
N VAL A 175 2.04 18.99 -3.94
CA VAL A 175 3.07 17.98 -4.13
C VAL A 175 3.69 18.09 -5.52
N ARG A 176 5.00 17.81 -5.62
CA ARG A 176 5.76 17.85 -6.88
C ARG A 176 5.56 16.60 -7.72
N ALA A 177 5.38 15.47 -7.05
CA ALA A 177 5.20 14.16 -7.68
C ALA A 177 4.48 13.22 -6.74
N PHE A 178 3.85 12.20 -7.31
CA PHE A 178 3.30 11.06 -6.58
C PHE A 178 3.87 9.76 -7.13
N ARG A 179 4.24 8.87 -6.23
CA ARG A 179 4.65 7.50 -6.57
C ARG A 179 3.91 6.49 -5.71
N GLY A 180 3.08 5.68 -6.34
CA GLY A 180 2.25 4.70 -5.66
C GLY A 180 1.77 3.60 -6.58
N THR A 181 1.04 2.67 -6.01
CA THR A 181 0.35 1.59 -6.71
C THR A 181 -0.92 2.15 -7.40
N ASP A 182 -1.30 1.61 -8.54
CA ASP A 182 -2.64 1.81 -9.10
C ASP A 182 -3.66 1.02 -8.26
N ASN A 183 -4.11 1.67 -7.18
CA ASN A 183 -5.01 1.05 -6.19
C ASN A 183 -6.39 0.76 -6.78
N THR A 184 -6.85 1.55 -7.75
CA THR A 184 -8.10 1.28 -8.47
C THR A 184 -8.00 -0.04 -9.24
N GLN A 185 -6.89 -0.27 -9.92
CA GLN A 185 -6.67 -1.52 -10.66
C GLN A 185 -6.53 -2.72 -9.72
N ILE A 186 -5.88 -2.55 -8.57
CA ILE A 186 -5.81 -3.59 -7.53
C ILE A 186 -7.20 -3.97 -7.02
N GLY A 187 -8.06 -2.99 -6.73
CA GLY A 187 -9.45 -3.23 -6.36
C GLY A 187 -10.23 -4.00 -7.42
N LYS A 188 -10.12 -3.59 -8.69
CA LYS A 188 -10.75 -4.31 -9.82
C LYS A 188 -10.28 -5.76 -9.93
N TYR A 189 -8.97 -5.98 -9.75
CA TYR A 189 -8.39 -7.31 -9.79
C TYR A 189 -8.87 -8.19 -8.64
N ALA A 190 -8.97 -7.64 -7.43
CA ALA A 190 -9.51 -8.33 -6.27
C ALA A 190 -10.97 -8.76 -6.50
N ALA A 191 -11.81 -7.88 -7.05
CA ALA A 191 -13.19 -8.20 -7.40
C ALA A 191 -13.29 -9.33 -8.45
N TYR A 192 -12.44 -9.28 -9.48
CA TYR A 192 -12.37 -10.35 -10.47
C TYR A 192 -11.99 -11.70 -9.84
N LYS A 193 -10.96 -11.71 -8.98
CA LYS A 193 -10.50 -12.93 -8.30
C LYS A 193 -11.55 -13.47 -7.35
N LEU A 194 -12.14 -12.62 -6.50
CA LEU A 194 -13.17 -13.02 -5.55
C LEU A 194 -14.42 -13.54 -6.28
N GLY A 195 -14.93 -12.77 -7.26
CA GLY A 195 -16.10 -13.17 -8.05
C GLY A 195 -15.90 -14.52 -8.75
N SER A 196 -14.68 -14.77 -9.29
CA SER A 196 -14.36 -16.06 -9.89
C SER A 196 -14.32 -17.19 -8.85
N ALA A 197 -13.75 -16.94 -7.67
CA ALA A 197 -13.61 -17.93 -6.61
C ALA A 197 -14.95 -18.39 -6.03
N ILE A 198 -15.93 -17.47 -5.93
CA ILE A 198 -17.29 -17.78 -5.42
C ILE A 198 -18.27 -18.20 -6.52
N GLY A 199 -17.79 -18.43 -7.76
CA GLY A 199 -18.64 -18.89 -8.86
C GLY A 199 -19.56 -17.80 -9.41
N LYS A 200 -19.20 -16.53 -9.26
CA LYS A 200 -19.90 -15.34 -9.78
C LYS A 200 -21.28 -15.11 -9.16
N MET A 201 -21.56 -15.66 -8.01
CA MET A 201 -22.80 -15.48 -7.27
C MET A 201 -22.56 -15.51 -5.76
N GLY A 202 -23.38 -14.79 -4.98
CA GLY A 202 -23.36 -14.83 -3.53
C GLY A 202 -23.25 -13.46 -2.86
N ASN A 203 -23.02 -13.48 -1.55
CA ASN A 203 -22.89 -12.28 -0.74
C ASN A 203 -21.42 -12.07 -0.37
N VAL A 204 -20.94 -10.84 -0.50
CA VAL A 204 -19.57 -10.48 -0.13
C VAL A 204 -19.56 -9.26 0.78
N ALA A 205 -18.59 -9.18 1.69
CA ALA A 205 -18.33 -8.01 2.50
C ALA A 205 -16.96 -7.43 2.19
N ILE A 206 -16.80 -6.13 2.44
CA ILE A 206 -15.55 -5.40 2.32
C ILE A 206 -15.14 -4.94 3.71
N PHE A 207 -13.90 -5.24 4.10
CA PHE A 207 -13.25 -4.67 5.28
C PHE A 207 -12.05 -3.85 4.82
N SER A 208 -12.06 -2.58 5.15
CA SER A 208 -11.07 -1.63 4.65
C SER A 208 -10.32 -0.96 5.80
N ALA A 209 -9.08 -0.57 5.53
CA ALA A 209 -8.41 0.43 6.33
C ALA A 209 -9.16 1.77 6.24
N GLN A 210 -8.60 2.84 6.80
CA GLN A 210 -9.28 4.14 6.92
C GLN A 210 -9.88 4.62 5.59
N GLU A 211 -11.13 5.10 5.63
CA GLU A 211 -11.82 5.68 4.49
C GLU A 211 -11.08 6.91 3.94
N LYS A 212 -10.46 7.68 4.83
CA LYS A 212 -9.79 8.96 4.49
C LYS A 212 -8.46 8.81 3.75
N THR A 213 -7.95 7.60 3.56
CA THR A 213 -6.73 7.38 2.77
C THR A 213 -7.05 7.16 1.30
N GLN A 214 -6.26 7.74 0.40
CA GLN A 214 -6.42 7.53 -1.04
C GLN A 214 -6.36 6.03 -1.41
N SER A 215 -5.39 5.29 -0.87
CA SER A 215 -5.20 3.88 -1.21
C SER A 215 -6.43 3.02 -0.86
N SER A 216 -7.08 3.28 0.28
CA SER A 216 -8.31 2.59 0.69
C SER A 216 -9.48 2.94 -0.21
N GLN A 217 -9.71 4.23 -0.44
CA GLN A 217 -10.80 4.70 -1.30
C GLN A 217 -10.70 4.11 -2.71
N GLU A 218 -9.51 4.15 -3.31
CA GLU A 218 -9.30 3.65 -4.66
C GLU A 218 -9.45 2.12 -4.74
N ARG A 219 -8.98 1.35 -3.73
CA ARG A 219 -9.15 -0.10 -3.69
C ARG A 219 -10.62 -0.48 -3.56
N VAL A 220 -11.34 0.15 -2.64
CA VAL A 220 -12.79 -0.09 -2.45
C VAL A 220 -13.56 0.32 -3.70
N LYS A 221 -13.29 1.52 -4.25
CA LYS A 221 -13.92 1.97 -5.50
C LYS A 221 -13.67 1.01 -6.65
N GLY A 222 -12.41 0.63 -6.88
CA GLY A 222 -12.05 -0.31 -7.94
C GLY A 222 -12.74 -1.66 -7.79
N PHE A 223 -12.85 -2.16 -6.54
CA PHE A 223 -13.58 -3.38 -6.24
C PHE A 223 -15.07 -3.25 -6.56
N LEU A 224 -15.73 -2.20 -6.08
CA LEU A 224 -17.15 -1.94 -6.31
C LEU A 224 -17.47 -1.77 -7.80
N ASP A 225 -16.65 -1.01 -8.52
CA ASP A 225 -16.82 -0.79 -9.96
C ASP A 225 -16.74 -2.10 -10.78
N ASN A 226 -15.88 -3.03 -10.37
CA ASN A 226 -15.73 -4.29 -11.09
C ASN A 226 -16.72 -5.36 -10.64
N ILE A 227 -16.98 -5.48 -9.32
CA ILE A 227 -17.89 -6.49 -8.79
C ILE A 227 -19.33 -6.29 -9.30
N ALA A 228 -19.70 -5.05 -9.61
CA ALA A 228 -20.99 -4.69 -10.19
C ALA A 228 -21.28 -5.36 -11.57
N ASN A 229 -20.25 -5.87 -12.24
CA ASN A 229 -20.42 -6.65 -13.48
C ASN A 229 -20.94 -8.07 -13.23
N TYR A 230 -20.96 -8.53 -11.98
CA TYR A 230 -21.51 -9.82 -11.57
C TYR A 230 -22.87 -9.61 -10.93
N THR A 231 -23.94 -9.70 -11.72
CA THR A 231 -25.33 -9.36 -11.29
C THR A 231 -25.84 -10.21 -10.15
N ASP A 232 -25.28 -11.40 -9.94
CA ASP A 232 -25.66 -12.34 -8.88
C ASP A 232 -24.76 -12.26 -7.65
N ILE A 233 -23.81 -11.29 -7.61
CA ILE A 233 -23.01 -10.97 -6.43
C ILE A 233 -23.57 -9.70 -5.78
N LYS A 234 -23.79 -9.77 -4.47
CA LYS A 234 -24.21 -8.61 -3.68
C LYS A 234 -23.13 -8.25 -2.66
N VAL A 235 -22.67 -7.02 -2.68
CA VAL A 235 -21.90 -6.44 -1.57
C VAL A 235 -22.90 -6.08 -0.46
N VAL A 236 -22.84 -6.80 0.66
CA VAL A 236 -23.82 -6.68 1.76
C VAL A 236 -23.38 -5.70 2.83
N GLU A 237 -22.07 -5.49 2.99
CA GLU A 237 -21.52 -4.56 3.97
C GLU A 237 -20.15 -4.05 3.50
N THR A 238 -19.82 -2.80 3.86
CA THR A 238 -18.47 -2.23 3.76
C THR A 238 -18.16 -1.55 5.08
N VAL A 239 -17.08 -1.95 5.73
CA VAL A 239 -16.63 -1.43 7.04
C VAL A 239 -15.24 -0.82 6.88
N TYR A 240 -15.05 0.39 7.38
CA TYR A 240 -13.78 1.07 7.44
C TYR A 240 -13.27 1.13 8.88
N SER A 241 -11.94 0.99 9.07
CA SER A 241 -11.35 0.92 10.41
C SER A 241 -11.49 2.22 11.20
N ASP A 242 -11.53 3.36 10.52
CA ASP A 242 -11.72 4.68 11.14
C ASP A 242 -13.21 5.01 11.45
N GLN A 243 -14.12 4.11 11.18
CA GLN A 243 -15.57 4.26 11.46
C GLN A 243 -16.08 3.34 12.58
N VAL A 244 -15.20 2.52 13.15
CA VAL A 244 -15.53 1.55 14.19
C VAL A 244 -14.51 1.60 15.31
N ASP A 245 -14.91 1.30 16.54
CA ASP A 245 -14.03 1.29 17.71
C ASP A 245 -13.09 0.06 17.71
N ASP A 246 -13.59 -1.07 17.23
CA ASP A 246 -12.85 -2.33 17.13
C ASP A 246 -13.20 -3.06 15.82
N MET A 247 -12.23 -3.14 14.92
CA MET A 247 -12.40 -3.77 13.60
C MET A 247 -12.68 -5.27 13.71
N LYS A 248 -12.10 -5.98 14.69
CA LYS A 248 -12.34 -7.42 14.87
C LYS A 248 -13.76 -7.69 15.34
N GLU A 249 -14.27 -6.87 16.27
CA GLU A 249 -15.65 -7.01 16.72
C GLU A 249 -16.63 -6.64 15.58
N ALA A 250 -16.36 -5.58 14.82
CA ALA A 250 -17.14 -5.22 13.64
C ALA A 250 -17.16 -6.34 12.58
N MET A 251 -16.02 -6.99 12.33
CA MET A 251 -15.94 -8.16 11.44
C MET A 251 -16.83 -9.28 11.94
N LYS A 252 -16.79 -9.59 13.24
CA LYS A 252 -17.61 -10.62 13.86
C LYS A 252 -19.10 -10.30 13.76
N GLU A 253 -19.51 -9.05 14.02
CA GLU A 253 -20.89 -8.59 13.86
C GLU A 253 -21.40 -8.79 12.43
N VAL A 254 -20.56 -8.47 11.44
CA VAL A 254 -20.91 -8.70 10.03
C VAL A 254 -21.09 -10.19 9.74
N LEU A 255 -20.19 -11.06 10.24
CA LEU A 255 -20.31 -12.51 10.07
C LEU A 255 -21.56 -13.08 10.73
N ASP A 256 -21.90 -12.59 11.92
CA ASP A 256 -23.13 -12.99 12.65
C ASP A 256 -24.38 -12.49 11.92
N LYS A 257 -24.37 -11.27 11.38
CA LYS A 257 -25.46 -10.67 10.62
C LYS A 257 -25.70 -11.35 9.27
N TYR A 258 -24.63 -11.81 8.62
CA TYR A 258 -24.67 -12.44 7.29
C TYR A 258 -24.07 -13.86 7.32
N PRO A 259 -24.77 -14.84 7.93
CA PRO A 259 -24.22 -16.20 8.07
C PRO A 259 -24.06 -16.97 6.74
N ALA A 260 -24.60 -16.43 5.65
CA ALA A 260 -24.47 -16.94 4.30
C ALA A 260 -23.51 -16.07 3.46
N LEU A 261 -22.48 -15.48 4.09
CA LEU A 261 -21.42 -14.76 3.39
C LEU A 261 -20.55 -15.73 2.60
N ASP A 262 -20.36 -15.47 1.31
CA ASP A 262 -19.61 -16.32 0.39
C ASP A 262 -18.15 -15.85 0.21
N GLY A 263 -17.88 -14.57 0.47
CA GLY A 263 -16.56 -14.03 0.35
C GLY A 263 -16.34 -12.69 1.07
N VAL A 264 -15.04 -12.38 1.29
CA VAL A 264 -14.60 -11.15 1.94
C VAL A 264 -13.45 -10.54 1.14
N PHE A 265 -13.47 -9.23 1.00
CA PHE A 265 -12.34 -8.44 0.51
C PHE A 265 -11.78 -7.59 1.64
N CYS A 266 -10.52 -7.85 2.03
CA CYS A 266 -9.75 -7.01 2.94
C CYS A 266 -8.78 -6.15 2.12
N THR A 267 -8.77 -4.83 2.34
CA THR A 267 -8.06 -3.90 1.45
C THR A 267 -6.54 -3.85 1.66
N ASN A 268 -6.05 -4.28 2.83
CA ASN A 268 -4.61 -4.34 3.13
C ASN A 268 -4.25 -5.52 4.05
N ALA A 269 -2.96 -5.69 4.34
CA ALA A 269 -2.45 -6.78 5.16
C ALA A 269 -2.97 -6.68 6.60
N ASN A 270 -2.91 -5.50 7.23
CA ASN A 270 -3.33 -5.31 8.62
C ASN A 270 -4.79 -5.73 8.82
N VAL A 271 -5.69 -5.29 7.93
CA VAL A 271 -7.11 -5.69 7.97
C VAL A 271 -7.28 -7.19 7.70
N SER A 272 -6.46 -7.76 6.80
CA SER A 272 -6.51 -9.21 6.52
C SER A 272 -6.07 -10.06 7.71
N GLU A 273 -5.11 -9.60 8.50
CA GLU A 273 -4.62 -10.30 9.69
C GLU A 273 -5.62 -10.24 10.86
N MET A 274 -6.49 -9.25 10.87
CA MET A 274 -7.56 -9.13 11.87
C MET A 274 -8.71 -10.11 11.61
N PHE A 275 -8.96 -10.45 10.33
CA PHE A 275 -10.00 -11.39 9.89
C PHE A 275 -9.58 -12.85 10.10
#